data_cdc2a852ac1e9f10c83b489f52673ad0
#
_entry.id   cdc2a852ac1e9f10c83b489f52673ad0
#
_cell.length_a   1.000
_cell.length_b   1.000
_cell.length_c   1.000
_cell.angle_alpha   90.00
_cell.angle_beta   90.00
_cell.angle_gamma   90.00
#
_symmetry.space_group_name_H-M   'P 1'
#
loop_
_entity.id
_entity.type
_entity.pdbx_description
1 polymer ?
#
loop_
_entity_poly.entity_id
_entity_poly.type
_entity_poly.pdbx_seq_one_letter_code
_entity_poly.pdbx_strand_id
1 'polypeptide(L)'
;MKQVLGCIRRADERYNMIQDGDKICVGVSGGKDSLLLMYGLKLYQLFSKKKYDLCAVMLDLGIVEQDTSGIEMFAKEHDIDFEVRKTDIGDVVFNIRKEKNPCAMCAKMRRGALNDIALEKGCNLVALGHNREDVLETFLLSLFFEARLNTFAPVTYLGRTGITVIRPLVFFPEKDAVSASRRLRLPVLRANCPAAGHTKREDMRLLLQDFRKIVPDVETKFMKAIVDTHKYGMWDRMKLPPRQTGGIRLGEIEPAIKSCMKCDGTSSDELQPDETAIEFTEQ
;
A
#
# COMPACT_ATOMS: atom_id res chain seq x y z
N MET A 1 -6.42 -17.66 12.28
CA MET A 1 -7.03 -17.47 10.94
C MET A 1 -8.40 -16.78 10.92
N LYS A 2 -9.35 -17.02 11.84
CA LYS A 2 -10.69 -16.38 11.77
C LYS A 2 -10.63 -14.85 11.56
N GLN A 3 -9.79 -14.14 12.31
CA GLN A 3 -9.64 -12.68 12.19
C GLN A 3 -9.06 -12.26 10.82
N VAL A 4 -8.05 -12.98 10.32
CA VAL A 4 -7.45 -12.73 8.98
C VAL A 4 -8.50 -12.91 7.89
N LEU A 5 -9.20 -14.06 7.89
CA LEU A 5 -10.27 -14.34 6.91
C LEU A 5 -11.42 -13.33 7.01
N GLY A 6 -11.80 -12.94 8.22
CA GLY A 6 -12.82 -11.91 8.43
C GLY A 6 -12.40 -10.54 7.89
N CYS A 7 -11.10 -10.21 7.98
CA CYS A 7 -10.55 -8.98 7.42
C CYS A 7 -10.53 -9.02 5.89
N ILE A 8 -10.01 -10.11 5.30
CA ILE A 8 -10.00 -10.32 3.84
C ILE A 8 -11.43 -10.21 3.29
N ARG A 9 -12.38 -10.94 3.89
CA ARG A 9 -13.79 -10.89 3.49
C ARG A 9 -14.34 -9.47 3.53
N ARG A 10 -14.15 -8.75 4.63
CA ARG A 10 -14.63 -7.38 4.79
C ARG A 10 -14.05 -6.43 3.73
N ALA A 11 -12.78 -6.58 3.40
CA ALA A 11 -12.13 -5.77 2.38
C ALA A 11 -12.65 -6.13 0.99
N ASP A 12 -12.76 -7.43 0.69
CA ASP A 12 -13.29 -7.93 -0.57
C ASP A 12 -14.74 -7.50 -0.80
N GLU A 13 -15.64 -7.70 0.19
CA GLU A 13 -17.04 -7.30 0.08
C GLU A 13 -17.21 -5.77 -0.06
N ARG A 14 -16.39 -4.98 0.66
CA ARG A 14 -16.49 -3.52 0.64
C ARG A 14 -16.01 -2.91 -0.67
N TYR A 15 -14.96 -3.46 -1.25
CA TYR A 15 -14.29 -2.88 -2.42
C TYR A 15 -14.38 -3.75 -3.67
N ASN A 16 -15.14 -4.86 -3.61
CA ASN A 16 -15.31 -5.82 -4.71
C ASN A 16 -13.97 -6.22 -5.34
N MET A 17 -13.02 -6.63 -4.48
CA MET A 17 -11.62 -6.87 -4.88
C MET A 17 -11.44 -8.08 -5.78
N ILE A 18 -12.20 -9.16 -5.51
CA ILE A 18 -12.07 -10.47 -6.17
C ILE A 18 -13.38 -10.81 -6.86
N GLN A 19 -13.33 -11.32 -8.08
CA GLN A 19 -14.47 -11.78 -8.86
C GLN A 19 -14.29 -13.23 -9.31
N ASP A 20 -15.37 -13.85 -9.79
CA ASP A 20 -15.27 -15.19 -10.37
C ASP A 20 -14.40 -15.16 -11.63
N GLY A 21 -13.49 -16.13 -11.72
CA GLY A 21 -12.56 -16.25 -12.84
C GLY A 21 -11.28 -15.44 -12.72
N ASP A 22 -11.09 -14.69 -11.63
CA ASP A 22 -9.85 -13.95 -11.41
C ASP A 22 -8.66 -14.88 -11.23
N LYS A 23 -7.48 -14.41 -11.65
CA LYS A 23 -6.18 -15.03 -11.38
C LYS A 23 -5.32 -14.06 -10.57
N ILE A 24 -5.00 -14.45 -9.34
CA ILE A 24 -4.33 -13.60 -8.35
C ILE A 24 -2.87 -14.01 -8.22
N CYS A 25 -1.96 -13.07 -8.46
CA CYS A 25 -0.56 -13.19 -8.11
C CYS A 25 -0.30 -12.51 -6.76
N VAL A 26 0.10 -13.26 -5.74
CA VAL A 26 0.47 -12.69 -4.44
C VAL A 26 1.94 -12.32 -4.44
N GLY A 27 2.24 -11.04 -4.19
CA GLY A 27 3.60 -10.59 -3.96
C GLY A 27 4.08 -10.97 -2.56
N VAL A 28 5.04 -11.91 -2.50
CA VAL A 28 5.62 -12.38 -1.23
C VAL A 28 6.97 -11.70 -1.01
N SER A 29 7.09 -10.95 0.11
CA SER A 29 8.34 -10.30 0.50
C SER A 29 9.16 -11.11 1.51
N GLY A 30 8.67 -12.28 1.94
CA GLY A 30 9.22 -13.04 3.05
C GLY A 30 8.80 -12.53 4.43
N GLY A 31 8.19 -11.34 4.50
CA GLY A 31 7.67 -10.78 5.76
C GLY A 31 6.35 -11.40 6.20
N LYS A 32 6.04 -11.25 7.49
CA LYS A 32 4.85 -11.81 8.16
C LYS A 32 3.53 -11.53 7.42
N ASP A 33 3.38 -10.29 6.92
CA ASP A 33 2.11 -9.83 6.34
C ASP A 33 1.86 -10.44 4.96
N SER A 34 2.90 -10.52 4.12
CA SER A 34 2.81 -11.15 2.81
C SER A 34 2.56 -12.66 2.88
N LEU A 35 3.17 -13.35 3.85
CA LEU A 35 2.93 -14.78 4.10
C LEU A 35 1.52 -15.01 4.66
N LEU A 36 1.05 -14.12 5.55
CA LEU A 36 -0.31 -14.15 6.07
C LEU A 36 -1.34 -13.93 4.97
N LEU A 37 -1.06 -13.01 4.03
CA LEU A 37 -1.92 -12.77 2.88
C LEU A 37 -1.97 -13.99 1.97
N MET A 38 -0.81 -14.55 1.62
CA MET A 38 -0.71 -15.74 0.77
C MET A 38 -1.55 -16.89 1.33
N TYR A 39 -1.33 -17.24 2.58
CA TYR A 39 -2.09 -18.32 3.23
C TYR A 39 -3.55 -17.95 3.45
N GLY A 40 -3.82 -16.69 3.80
CA GLY A 40 -5.18 -16.18 3.97
C GLY A 40 -6.02 -16.26 2.71
N LEU A 41 -5.47 -15.88 1.55
CA LEU A 41 -6.16 -15.98 0.26
C LEU A 41 -6.36 -17.45 -0.15
N LYS A 42 -5.38 -18.34 0.09
CA LYS A 42 -5.56 -19.78 -0.17
C LYS A 42 -6.72 -20.36 0.65
N LEU A 43 -6.79 -20.03 1.93
CA LEU A 43 -7.92 -20.47 2.76
C LEU A 43 -9.23 -19.80 2.36
N TYR A 44 -9.18 -18.54 1.93
CA TYR A 44 -10.38 -17.81 1.50
C TYR A 44 -11.03 -18.45 0.27
N GLN A 45 -10.26 -19.07 -0.63
CA GLN A 45 -10.80 -19.87 -1.73
C GLN A 45 -11.78 -20.97 -1.26
N LEU A 46 -11.51 -21.57 -0.09
CA LEU A 46 -12.33 -22.67 0.45
C LEU A 46 -13.67 -22.19 1.04
N PHE A 47 -13.73 -20.94 1.48
CA PHE A 47 -14.89 -20.39 2.19
C PHE A 47 -15.65 -19.34 1.40
N SER A 48 -15.00 -18.72 0.40
CA SER A 48 -15.68 -17.77 -0.47
C SER A 48 -16.57 -18.50 -1.47
N LYS A 49 -17.61 -17.82 -1.93
CA LYS A 49 -18.44 -18.33 -3.05
C LYS A 49 -17.75 -18.06 -4.40
N LYS A 50 -16.65 -17.29 -4.40
CA LYS A 50 -15.93 -16.84 -5.58
C LYS A 50 -14.89 -17.90 -5.97
N LYS A 51 -14.81 -18.21 -7.25
CA LYS A 51 -13.82 -19.13 -7.83
C LYS A 51 -12.72 -18.30 -8.47
N TYR A 52 -11.49 -18.44 -7.99
CA TYR A 52 -10.31 -17.75 -8.53
C TYR A 52 -9.08 -18.64 -8.43
N ASP A 53 -8.11 -18.40 -9.31
CA ASP A 53 -6.80 -19.04 -9.26
C ASP A 53 -5.83 -18.22 -8.41
N LEU A 54 -4.89 -18.88 -7.77
CA LEU A 54 -3.92 -18.23 -6.87
C LEU A 54 -2.51 -18.77 -7.18
N CYS A 55 -1.58 -17.86 -7.45
CA CYS A 55 -0.16 -18.12 -7.38
C CYS A 55 0.53 -17.10 -6.47
N ALA A 56 1.75 -17.40 -6.06
CA ALA A 56 2.54 -16.52 -5.20
C ALA A 56 3.95 -16.40 -5.75
N VAL A 57 4.49 -15.18 -5.76
CA VAL A 57 5.81 -14.89 -6.31
C VAL A 57 6.62 -14.10 -5.30
N MET A 58 7.84 -14.55 -5.03
CA MET A 58 8.84 -13.84 -4.27
C MET A 58 9.95 -13.37 -5.21
N LEU A 59 10.30 -12.09 -5.13
CA LEU A 59 11.44 -11.53 -5.86
C LEU A 59 12.71 -11.67 -5.01
N ASP A 60 13.67 -12.43 -5.50
CA ASP A 60 15.03 -12.38 -4.98
C ASP A 60 15.73 -11.18 -5.62
N LEU A 61 16.08 -10.21 -4.80
CA LEU A 61 16.66 -8.95 -5.27
C LEU A 61 18.17 -9.03 -5.54
N GLY A 62 18.82 -10.16 -5.22
CA GLY A 62 20.26 -10.31 -5.36
C GLY A 62 21.09 -9.46 -4.40
N ILE A 63 20.48 -8.93 -3.30
CA ILE A 63 21.17 -8.10 -2.31
C ILE A 63 21.90 -8.95 -1.29
N VAL A 64 21.21 -9.94 -0.75
CA VAL A 64 21.69 -10.90 0.25
C VAL A 64 21.07 -12.25 -0.04
N GLU A 65 21.85 -13.30 0.04
CA GLU A 65 21.34 -14.67 -0.09
C GLU A 65 20.31 -14.94 1.03
N GLN A 66 19.13 -15.41 0.64
CA GLN A 66 18.03 -15.72 1.55
C GLN A 66 17.65 -17.19 1.41
N ASP A 67 17.55 -17.88 2.53
CA ASP A 67 17.04 -19.25 2.57
C ASP A 67 15.50 -19.22 2.46
N THR A 68 15.00 -19.49 1.27
CA THR A 68 13.57 -19.53 0.96
C THR A 68 12.93 -20.89 1.18
N SER A 69 13.72 -21.92 1.53
CA SER A 69 13.28 -23.31 1.67
C SER A 69 12.08 -23.48 2.59
N GLY A 70 12.05 -22.74 3.70
CA GLY A 70 10.92 -22.77 4.63
C GLY A 70 9.61 -22.26 4.00
N ILE A 71 9.68 -21.21 3.15
CA ILE A 71 8.50 -20.68 2.45
C ILE A 71 8.04 -21.68 1.36
N GLU A 72 8.99 -22.25 0.63
CA GLU A 72 8.71 -23.25 -0.41
C GLU A 72 8.03 -24.49 0.16
N MET A 73 8.54 -25.00 1.30
CA MET A 73 7.93 -26.12 2.02
C MET A 73 6.52 -25.77 2.50
N PHE A 74 6.33 -24.58 3.08
CA PHE A 74 5.04 -24.11 3.56
C PHE A 74 4.03 -23.97 2.39
N ALA A 75 4.46 -23.41 1.27
CA ALA A 75 3.62 -23.28 0.08
C ALA A 75 3.21 -24.64 -0.49
N LYS A 76 4.15 -25.59 -0.56
CA LYS A 76 3.90 -26.97 -1.01
C LYS A 76 2.92 -27.70 -0.08
N GLU A 77 3.10 -27.58 1.24
CA GLU A 77 2.20 -28.21 2.24
C GLU A 77 0.75 -27.72 2.09
N HIS A 78 0.57 -26.47 1.68
CA HIS A 78 -0.74 -25.85 1.54
C HIS A 78 -1.25 -25.79 0.09
N ASP A 79 -0.61 -26.50 -0.83
CA ASP A 79 -1.00 -26.53 -2.26
C ASP A 79 -1.10 -25.10 -2.86
N ILE A 80 -0.06 -24.30 -2.67
CA ILE A 80 0.08 -22.97 -3.24
C ILE A 80 1.16 -23.01 -4.31
N ASP A 81 0.83 -22.57 -5.54
CA ASP A 81 1.82 -22.36 -6.61
C ASP A 81 2.73 -21.21 -6.20
N PHE A 82 3.95 -21.52 -5.75
CA PHE A 82 4.91 -20.54 -5.27
C PHE A 82 6.20 -20.59 -6.07
N GLU A 83 6.70 -19.42 -6.47
CA GLU A 83 7.93 -19.28 -7.24
C GLU A 83 8.81 -18.19 -6.66
N VAL A 84 10.13 -18.46 -6.60
CA VAL A 84 11.15 -17.43 -6.32
C VAL A 84 11.77 -17.00 -7.64
N ARG A 85 11.63 -15.74 -8.00
CA ARG A 85 12.18 -15.16 -9.23
C ARG A 85 13.40 -14.30 -8.91
N LYS A 86 14.56 -14.73 -9.39
CA LYS A 86 15.81 -13.95 -9.28
C LYS A 86 15.75 -12.69 -10.14
N THR A 87 16.24 -11.60 -9.60
CA THR A 87 16.34 -10.30 -10.28
C THR A 87 17.69 -9.65 -9.97
N ASP A 88 18.08 -8.69 -10.79
CA ASP A 88 19.27 -7.85 -10.64
C ASP A 88 18.97 -6.49 -9.97
N ILE A 89 17.79 -6.36 -9.36
CA ILE A 89 17.31 -5.09 -8.78
C ILE A 89 18.31 -4.55 -7.75
N GLY A 90 18.85 -5.40 -6.90
CA GLY A 90 19.83 -4.99 -5.90
C GLY A 90 21.08 -4.40 -6.52
N ASP A 91 21.63 -5.08 -7.52
CA ASP A 91 22.83 -4.60 -8.23
C ASP A 91 22.57 -3.26 -8.94
N VAL A 92 21.45 -3.15 -9.64
CA VAL A 92 21.05 -1.91 -10.32
C VAL A 92 20.92 -0.74 -9.35
N VAL A 93 20.25 -0.95 -8.20
CA VAL A 93 19.97 0.12 -7.24
C VAL A 93 21.22 0.56 -6.47
N PHE A 94 22.00 -0.40 -5.97
CA PHE A 94 23.10 -0.10 -5.05
C PHE A 94 24.44 0.08 -5.73
N ASN A 95 24.72 -0.65 -6.81
CA ASN A 95 26.04 -0.66 -7.45
C ASN A 95 26.07 0.20 -8.72
N ILE A 96 25.06 0.09 -9.59
CA ILE A 96 25.06 0.76 -10.89
C ILE A 96 24.57 2.20 -10.75
N ARG A 97 23.37 2.43 -10.22
CA ARG A 97 22.76 3.76 -10.18
C ARG A 97 23.17 4.60 -8.98
N LYS A 98 23.51 3.98 -7.85
CA LYS A 98 23.90 4.65 -6.59
C LYS A 98 22.97 5.80 -6.22
N GLU A 99 21.68 5.54 -6.28
CA GLU A 99 20.62 6.52 -6.09
C GLU A 99 20.68 7.15 -4.69
N LYS A 100 20.37 8.45 -4.59
CA LYS A 100 20.26 9.14 -3.30
C LYS A 100 19.13 8.57 -2.42
N ASN A 101 18.07 8.06 -3.07
CA ASN A 101 16.97 7.37 -2.41
C ASN A 101 16.81 5.95 -2.97
N PRO A 102 17.64 4.99 -2.52
CA PRO A 102 17.65 3.63 -3.06
C PRO A 102 16.32 2.91 -2.80
N CYS A 103 15.63 3.21 -1.70
CA CYS A 103 14.36 2.57 -1.35
C CYS A 103 13.25 2.87 -2.37
N ALA A 104 13.12 4.12 -2.81
CA ALA A 104 12.10 4.49 -3.80
C ALA A 104 12.33 3.79 -5.14
N MET A 105 13.58 3.76 -5.62
CA MET A 105 13.94 3.07 -6.85
C MET A 105 13.70 1.56 -6.74
N CYS A 106 14.14 0.94 -5.64
CA CYS A 106 13.93 -0.47 -5.37
C CYS A 106 12.43 -0.82 -5.38
N ALA A 107 11.60 -0.04 -4.68
CA ALA A 107 10.16 -0.25 -4.66
C ALA A 107 9.52 -0.15 -6.05
N LYS A 108 9.96 0.83 -6.87
CA LYS A 108 9.49 1.00 -8.25
C LYS A 108 9.85 -0.21 -9.12
N MET A 109 11.10 -0.66 -9.07
CA MET A 109 11.57 -1.81 -9.84
C MET A 109 10.89 -3.10 -9.40
N ARG A 110 10.73 -3.33 -8.09
CA ARG A 110 10.02 -4.50 -7.55
C ARG A 110 8.58 -4.57 -8.03
N ARG A 111 7.86 -3.43 -8.03
CA ARG A 111 6.48 -3.39 -8.55
C ARG A 111 6.43 -3.68 -10.04
N GLY A 112 7.34 -3.09 -10.83
CA GLY A 112 7.45 -3.39 -12.25
C GLY A 112 7.65 -4.88 -12.48
N ALA A 113 8.70 -5.47 -11.88
CA ALA A 113 9.02 -6.89 -12.03
C ALA A 113 7.87 -7.81 -11.58
N LEU A 114 7.21 -7.50 -10.46
CA LEU A 114 6.08 -8.30 -9.98
C LEU A 114 4.88 -8.23 -10.95
N ASN A 115 4.59 -7.06 -11.49
CA ASN A 115 3.52 -6.89 -12.48
C ASN A 115 3.83 -7.64 -13.78
N ASP A 116 5.07 -7.58 -14.26
CA ASP A 116 5.48 -8.28 -15.48
C ASP A 116 5.37 -9.80 -15.31
N ILE A 117 5.79 -10.34 -14.15
CA ILE A 117 5.64 -11.77 -13.83
C ILE A 117 4.17 -12.16 -13.68
N ALA A 118 3.34 -11.31 -13.08
CA ALA A 118 1.91 -11.55 -12.98
C ALA A 118 1.26 -11.64 -14.37
N LEU A 119 1.62 -10.77 -15.30
CA LEU A 119 1.18 -10.85 -16.70
C LEU A 119 1.68 -12.12 -17.40
N GLU A 120 2.94 -12.48 -17.23
CA GLU A 120 3.53 -13.71 -17.75
C GLU A 120 2.75 -14.96 -17.31
N LYS A 121 2.30 -14.98 -16.05
CA LYS A 121 1.46 -16.03 -15.47
C LYS A 121 -0.03 -15.91 -15.85
N GLY A 122 -0.42 -14.93 -16.62
CA GLY A 122 -1.80 -14.67 -17.03
C GLY A 122 -2.70 -14.19 -15.89
N CYS A 123 -2.12 -13.57 -14.85
CA CYS A 123 -2.88 -12.99 -13.74
C CYS A 123 -3.41 -11.61 -14.11
N ASN A 124 -4.63 -11.30 -13.68
CA ASN A 124 -5.25 -9.98 -13.80
C ASN A 124 -5.23 -9.20 -12.47
N LEU A 125 -4.95 -9.89 -11.37
CA LEU A 125 -4.81 -9.28 -10.05
C LEU A 125 -3.42 -9.50 -9.45
N VAL A 126 -2.90 -8.46 -8.79
CA VAL A 126 -1.72 -8.55 -7.90
C VAL A 126 -2.18 -8.22 -6.48
N ALA A 127 -1.97 -9.15 -5.54
CA ALA A 127 -2.31 -8.96 -4.14
C ALA A 127 -1.07 -8.61 -3.31
N LEU A 128 -1.15 -7.54 -2.53
CA LEU A 128 -0.07 -7.04 -1.68
C LEU A 128 -0.47 -7.07 -0.20
N GLY A 129 0.48 -7.42 0.67
CA GLY A 129 0.29 -7.65 2.10
C GLY A 129 0.27 -6.39 2.97
N HIS A 130 -0.14 -5.24 2.42
CA HIS A 130 -0.27 -4.00 3.21
C HIS A 130 -1.32 -4.15 4.29
N ASN A 131 -0.94 -3.81 5.51
CA ASN A 131 -1.81 -3.85 6.67
C ASN A 131 -2.37 -2.47 7.04
N ARG A 132 -3.11 -2.37 8.14
CA ARG A 132 -3.73 -1.12 8.60
C ARG A 132 -2.69 -0.05 8.93
N GLU A 133 -1.62 -0.42 9.60
CA GLU A 133 -0.55 0.50 10.00
C GLU A 133 0.16 1.09 8.77
N ASP A 134 0.35 0.31 7.70
CA ASP A 134 0.92 0.81 6.43
C ASP A 134 0.05 1.91 5.81
N VAL A 135 -1.29 1.76 5.87
CA VAL A 135 -2.23 2.80 5.43
C VAL A 135 -2.04 4.09 6.22
N LEU A 136 -1.94 3.98 7.55
CA LEU A 136 -1.81 5.12 8.46
C LEU A 136 -0.45 5.78 8.34
N GLU A 137 0.63 5.01 8.26
CA GLU A 137 1.99 5.53 8.04
C GLU A 137 2.07 6.30 6.72
N THR A 138 1.49 5.76 5.64
CA THR A 138 1.46 6.44 4.33
C THR A 138 0.61 7.71 4.39
N PHE A 139 -0.53 7.68 5.08
CA PHE A 139 -1.37 8.86 5.27
C PHE A 139 -0.62 9.98 6.01
N LEU A 140 0.09 9.64 7.09
CA LEU A 140 0.88 10.62 7.85
C LEU A 140 2.08 11.13 7.05
N LEU A 141 2.74 10.29 6.25
CA LEU A 141 3.79 10.74 5.33
C LEU A 141 3.26 11.77 4.34
N SER A 142 2.13 11.49 3.68
CA SER A 142 1.51 12.44 2.76
C SER A 142 1.10 13.74 3.46
N LEU A 143 0.54 13.65 4.66
CA LEU A 143 0.11 14.81 5.42
C LEU A 143 1.28 15.73 5.83
N PHE A 144 2.35 15.15 6.39
CA PHE A 144 3.45 15.93 6.97
C PHE A 144 4.51 16.36 5.96
N PHE A 145 4.73 15.58 4.91
CA PHE A 145 5.80 15.86 3.95
C PHE A 145 5.30 16.38 2.59
N GLU A 146 4.03 16.11 2.24
CA GLU A 146 3.46 16.51 0.95
C GLU A 146 2.30 17.49 1.08
N ALA A 147 1.87 17.84 2.31
CA ALA A 147 0.68 18.64 2.57
C ALA A 147 -0.59 18.10 1.90
N ARG A 148 -0.73 16.78 1.82
CA ARG A 148 -1.84 16.08 1.16
C ARG A 148 -2.56 15.14 2.12
N LEU A 149 -3.89 15.10 2.03
CA LEU A 149 -4.71 14.09 2.71
C LEU A 149 -4.86 12.87 1.79
N ASN A 150 -3.80 12.07 1.69
CA ASN A 150 -3.73 10.97 0.75
C ASN A 150 -3.11 9.71 1.37
N THR A 151 -3.50 8.54 0.84
CA THR A 151 -2.88 7.24 1.09
C THR A 151 -3.18 6.33 -0.09
N PHE A 152 -2.54 5.16 -0.17
CA PHE A 152 -2.82 4.22 -1.24
C PHE A 152 -4.24 3.64 -1.15
N ALA A 153 -4.87 3.40 -2.30
CA ALA A 153 -6.21 2.83 -2.37
C ALA A 153 -6.20 1.31 -2.09
N PRO A 154 -7.28 0.75 -1.52
CA PRO A 154 -7.45 -0.70 -1.36
C PRO A 154 -7.43 -1.48 -2.68
N VAL A 155 -7.89 -0.84 -3.76
CA VAL A 155 -7.90 -1.37 -5.13
C VAL A 155 -7.35 -0.28 -6.05
N THR A 156 -6.38 -0.64 -6.90
CA THR A 156 -5.76 0.28 -7.85
C THR A 156 -5.66 -0.39 -9.21
N TYR A 157 -6.33 0.17 -10.21
CA TYR A 157 -6.18 -0.29 -11.59
C TYR A 157 -4.99 0.39 -12.26
N LEU A 158 -4.12 -0.39 -12.88
CA LEU A 158 -2.94 0.07 -13.60
C LEU A 158 -3.22 0.08 -15.10
N GLY A 159 -3.66 1.21 -15.65
CA GLY A 159 -4.09 1.33 -17.04
C GLY A 159 -3.04 0.90 -18.08
N ARG A 160 -1.74 1.04 -17.78
CA ARG A 160 -0.65 0.64 -18.69
C ARG A 160 -0.51 -0.87 -18.83
N THR A 161 -0.74 -1.62 -17.76
CA THR A 161 -0.55 -3.09 -17.73
C THR A 161 -1.87 -3.85 -17.74
N GLY A 162 -2.99 -3.21 -17.44
CA GLY A 162 -4.28 -3.86 -17.26
C GLY A 162 -4.41 -4.64 -15.94
N ILE A 163 -3.38 -4.63 -15.09
CA ILE A 163 -3.39 -5.29 -13.77
C ILE A 163 -4.17 -4.45 -12.78
N THR A 164 -4.94 -5.10 -11.92
CA THR A 164 -5.51 -4.49 -10.73
C THR A 164 -4.74 -4.93 -9.49
N VAL A 165 -4.20 -3.96 -8.74
CA VAL A 165 -3.54 -4.22 -7.46
C VAL A 165 -4.57 -4.18 -6.34
N ILE A 166 -4.63 -5.22 -5.52
CA ILE A 166 -5.54 -5.35 -4.37
C ILE A 166 -4.76 -5.48 -3.07
N ARG A 167 -5.34 -4.97 -1.97
CA ARG A 167 -4.73 -4.98 -0.64
C ARG A 167 -5.72 -5.49 0.42
N PRO A 168 -5.93 -6.81 0.48
CA PRO A 168 -6.99 -7.41 1.32
C PRO A 168 -6.78 -7.25 2.83
N LEU A 169 -5.55 -6.90 3.29
CA LEU A 169 -5.22 -6.74 4.70
C LEU A 169 -5.28 -5.29 5.20
N VAL A 170 -5.77 -4.32 4.41
CA VAL A 170 -5.80 -2.88 4.78
C VAL A 170 -6.56 -2.57 6.08
N PHE A 171 -7.41 -3.44 6.55
CA PHE A 171 -8.11 -3.32 7.84
C PHE A 171 -7.48 -4.16 8.95
N PHE A 172 -6.43 -4.94 8.66
CA PHE A 172 -5.85 -5.88 9.60
C PHE A 172 -4.79 -5.20 10.47
N PRO A 173 -4.94 -5.18 11.82
CA PRO A 173 -3.95 -4.56 12.68
C PRO A 173 -2.61 -5.31 12.67
N GLU A 174 -1.49 -4.60 12.64
CA GLU A 174 -0.15 -5.20 12.67
C GLU A 174 0.08 -6.08 13.90
N LYS A 175 -0.39 -5.67 15.08
CA LYS A 175 -0.29 -6.47 16.30
C LYS A 175 -0.94 -7.85 16.15
N ASP A 176 -2.06 -7.90 15.44
CA ASP A 176 -2.79 -9.15 15.19
C ASP A 176 -2.06 -9.98 14.12
N ALA A 177 -1.39 -9.34 13.16
CA ALA A 177 -0.54 -10.00 12.17
C ALA A 177 0.66 -10.68 12.84
N VAL A 178 1.35 -9.99 13.75
CA VAL A 178 2.45 -10.57 14.55
C VAL A 178 1.94 -11.78 15.34
N SER A 179 0.82 -11.65 16.02
CA SER A 179 0.20 -12.71 16.81
C SER A 179 -0.21 -13.92 15.96
N ALA A 180 -0.84 -13.68 14.82
CA ALA A 180 -1.26 -14.70 13.87
C ALA A 180 -0.06 -15.44 13.27
N SER A 181 0.96 -14.70 12.82
CA SER A 181 2.19 -15.25 12.25
C SER A 181 2.88 -16.22 13.21
N ARG A 182 3.03 -15.83 14.49
CA ARG A 182 3.63 -16.69 15.52
C ARG A 182 2.81 -17.96 15.76
N ARG A 183 1.48 -17.84 15.89
CA ARG A 183 0.59 -19.00 16.13
C ARG A 183 0.61 -20.00 14.96
N LEU A 184 0.71 -19.49 13.74
CA LEU A 184 0.74 -20.30 12.52
C LEU A 184 2.16 -20.80 12.20
N ARG A 185 3.17 -20.39 12.97
CA ARG A 185 4.58 -20.73 12.74
C ARG A 185 5.01 -20.43 11.30
N LEU A 186 4.57 -19.26 10.76
CA LEU A 186 4.92 -18.88 9.41
C LEU A 186 6.45 -18.74 9.26
N PRO A 187 7.03 -19.21 8.15
CA PRO A 187 8.47 -19.15 7.88
C PRO A 187 8.92 -17.75 7.47
N VAL A 188 8.87 -16.81 8.43
CA VAL A 188 9.18 -15.40 8.19
C VAL A 188 10.68 -15.22 8.04
N LEU A 189 11.11 -14.62 6.95
CA LEU A 189 12.49 -14.24 6.70
C LEU A 189 12.85 -12.95 7.43
N ARG A 190 14.10 -12.83 7.87
CA ARG A 190 14.62 -11.56 8.38
C ARG A 190 14.92 -10.63 7.20
N ALA A 191 14.46 -9.40 7.30
CA ALA A 191 14.83 -8.37 6.33
C ALA A 191 16.31 -8.01 6.51
N ASN A 192 17.15 -8.30 5.51
CA ASN A 192 18.59 -8.01 5.51
C ASN A 192 18.92 -6.96 4.44
N CYS A 193 18.15 -5.86 4.36
CA CYS A 193 18.44 -4.79 3.41
C CYS A 193 19.49 -3.84 3.99
N PRO A 194 20.57 -3.49 3.26
CA PRO A 194 21.60 -2.53 3.70
C PRO A 194 21.04 -1.12 3.97
N ALA A 195 19.92 -0.77 3.31
CA ALA A 195 19.23 0.50 3.51
C ALA A 195 18.20 0.44 4.65
N ALA A 196 18.05 -0.70 5.35
CA ALA A 196 17.19 -0.80 6.52
C ALA A 196 17.73 0.08 7.66
N GLY A 197 16.93 0.97 8.18
CA GLY A 197 17.35 1.91 9.23
C GLY A 197 16.41 3.11 9.25
N HIS A 198 16.82 4.21 9.82
CA HIS A 198 16.02 5.41 10.06
C HIS A 198 15.34 5.95 8.78
N THR A 199 14.16 5.45 8.51
CA THR A 199 13.33 5.92 7.40
C THR A 199 12.25 6.85 7.92
N LYS A 200 11.75 7.75 7.06
CA LYS A 200 10.61 8.61 7.40
C LYS A 200 9.35 7.81 7.79
N ARG A 201 9.24 6.58 7.31
CA ARG A 201 8.16 5.67 7.69
C ARG A 201 8.31 5.21 9.15
N GLU A 202 9.54 4.94 9.60
CA GLU A 202 9.81 4.61 11.01
C GLU A 202 9.45 5.78 11.93
N ASP A 203 9.77 7.03 11.52
CA ASP A 203 9.37 8.23 12.25
C ASP A 203 7.83 8.28 12.43
N MET A 204 7.06 7.95 11.36
CA MET A 204 5.59 7.92 11.44
C MET A 204 5.08 6.79 12.33
N ARG A 205 5.74 5.64 12.33
CA ARG A 205 5.43 4.53 13.23
C ARG A 205 5.61 4.92 14.70
N LEU A 206 6.72 5.57 15.02
CA LEU A 206 6.97 6.09 16.38
C LEU A 206 5.94 7.15 16.78
N LEU A 207 5.61 8.06 15.88
CA LEU A 207 4.59 9.08 16.10
C LEU A 207 3.21 8.46 16.38
N LEU A 208 2.83 7.41 15.66
CA LEU A 208 1.59 6.67 15.93
C LEU A 208 1.59 6.03 17.33
N GLN A 209 2.75 5.53 17.80
CA GLN A 209 2.87 5.01 19.16
C GLN A 209 2.68 6.11 20.20
N ASP A 210 3.18 7.31 19.96
CA ASP A 210 2.98 8.44 20.87
C ASP A 210 1.53 8.93 20.86
N PHE A 211 0.88 8.98 19.69
CA PHE A 211 -0.55 9.27 19.62
C PHE A 211 -1.41 8.29 20.40
N ARG A 212 -1.05 7.00 20.45
CA ARG A 212 -1.75 6.00 21.27
C ARG A 212 -1.75 6.31 22.77
N LYS A 213 -0.69 6.97 23.26
CA LYS A 213 -0.59 7.37 24.68
C LYS A 213 -1.62 8.42 25.03
N ILE A 214 -1.97 9.30 24.06
CA ILE A 214 -2.94 10.40 24.23
C ILE A 214 -4.34 9.90 23.87
N VAL A 215 -4.47 9.15 22.76
CA VAL A 215 -5.74 8.67 22.21
C VAL A 215 -5.63 7.17 21.95
N PRO A 216 -6.02 6.29 22.88
CA PRO A 216 -5.79 4.84 22.78
C PRO A 216 -6.35 4.14 21.53
N ASP A 217 -7.41 4.72 20.92
CA ASP A 217 -8.06 4.20 19.71
C ASP A 217 -7.75 5.02 18.45
N VAL A 218 -6.63 5.74 18.43
CA VAL A 218 -6.26 6.70 17.38
C VAL A 218 -6.25 6.08 15.99
N GLU A 219 -5.74 4.85 15.82
CA GLU A 219 -5.73 4.18 14.52
C GLU A 219 -7.14 3.92 13.99
N THR A 220 -8.06 3.56 14.87
CA THR A 220 -9.46 3.36 14.48
C THR A 220 -10.09 4.67 14.02
N LYS A 221 -9.77 5.79 14.68
CA LYS A 221 -10.24 7.12 14.31
C LYS A 221 -9.66 7.58 12.98
N PHE A 222 -8.36 7.41 12.77
CA PHE A 222 -7.73 7.71 11.48
C PHE A 222 -8.32 6.86 10.36
N MET A 223 -8.42 5.54 10.54
CA MET A 223 -9.03 4.67 9.53
C MET A 223 -10.47 5.08 9.20
N LYS A 224 -11.24 5.47 10.21
CA LYS A 224 -12.60 5.96 9.99
C LYS A 224 -12.61 7.26 9.19
N ALA A 225 -11.71 8.18 9.48
CA ALA A 225 -11.56 9.41 8.69
C ALA A 225 -11.16 9.11 7.23
N ILE A 226 -10.18 8.22 7.01
CA ILE A 226 -9.73 7.83 5.67
C ILE A 226 -10.86 7.18 4.86
N VAL A 227 -11.67 6.35 5.49
CA VAL A 227 -12.72 5.57 4.81
C VAL A 227 -14.01 6.36 4.59
N ASP A 228 -14.34 7.27 5.50
CA ASP A 228 -15.58 8.05 5.51
C ASP A 228 -15.38 9.48 4.97
N THR A 229 -14.78 9.60 3.78
CA THR A 229 -14.39 10.89 3.16
C THR A 229 -15.56 11.86 2.95
N HIS A 230 -16.79 11.34 2.85
CA HIS A 230 -18.00 12.18 2.74
C HIS A 230 -18.27 13.06 3.98
N LYS A 231 -17.58 12.80 5.10
CA LYS A 231 -17.68 13.58 6.34
C LYS A 231 -16.64 14.70 6.45
N TYR A 232 -15.85 14.93 5.39
CA TYR A 232 -14.85 16.00 5.43
C TYR A 232 -15.48 17.38 5.42
N GLY A 233 -15.27 18.10 6.52
CA GLY A 233 -15.62 19.50 6.67
C GLY A 233 -14.46 20.44 6.31
N MET A 234 -13.68 20.13 5.26
CA MET A 234 -12.55 20.94 4.84
C MET A 234 -13.01 22.24 4.16
N TRP A 235 -12.15 23.25 4.17
CA TRP A 235 -12.40 24.57 3.57
C TRP A 235 -12.32 24.50 2.03
N ASP A 236 -13.17 23.68 1.42
CA ASP A 236 -13.31 23.61 -0.02
C ASP A 236 -14.26 24.72 -0.47
N ARG A 237 -13.75 25.67 -1.25
CA ARG A 237 -14.55 26.80 -1.79
C ARG A 237 -15.82 26.35 -2.50
N MET A 238 -15.77 25.19 -3.16
CA MET A 238 -16.92 24.64 -3.90
C MET A 238 -18.00 24.06 -2.96
N LYS A 239 -17.64 23.75 -1.70
CA LYS A 239 -18.54 23.18 -0.69
C LYS A 239 -19.00 24.18 0.35
N LEU A 240 -18.39 25.36 0.41
CA LEU A 240 -18.83 26.42 1.31
C LEU A 240 -20.08 27.09 0.76
N PRO A 241 -21.11 27.31 1.59
CA PRO A 241 -22.28 28.08 1.14
C PRO A 241 -21.83 29.48 0.74
N PRO A 242 -22.41 30.06 -0.31
CA PRO A 242 -22.12 31.45 -0.68
C PRO A 242 -22.42 32.36 0.53
N ARG A 243 -21.45 33.22 0.87
CA ARG A 243 -21.66 34.18 1.95
C ARG A 243 -22.83 35.08 1.55
N GLN A 244 -23.88 35.09 2.36
CA GLN A 244 -24.95 36.10 2.23
C GLN A 244 -24.39 37.46 2.70
N THR A 245 -23.64 38.13 1.83
CA THR A 245 -23.20 39.49 2.03
C THR A 245 -23.95 40.37 1.05
N GLY A 246 -24.69 41.30 1.56
CA GLY A 246 -25.20 42.40 0.72
C GLY A 246 -24.05 43.01 -0.06
N GLY A 247 -24.00 42.84 -1.34
CA GLY A 247 -23.40 43.77 -2.28
C GLY A 247 -22.02 43.56 -2.84
N ILE A 248 -21.24 42.50 -2.47
CA ILE A 248 -19.93 42.28 -3.13
C ILE A 248 -20.05 41.09 -4.11
N ARG A 249 -19.95 41.37 -5.39
CA ARG A 249 -19.95 40.34 -6.46
C ARG A 249 -18.65 39.54 -6.41
N LEU A 250 -18.73 38.21 -6.48
CA LEU A 250 -17.60 37.27 -6.46
C LEU A 250 -16.50 37.59 -7.51
N GLY A 251 -16.81 38.31 -8.58
CA GLY A 251 -15.85 38.75 -9.60
C GLY A 251 -14.84 39.80 -9.13
N GLU A 252 -15.07 40.47 -8.00
CA GLU A 252 -14.17 41.50 -7.48
C GLU A 252 -13.08 40.94 -6.56
N ILE A 253 -13.19 39.69 -6.14
CA ILE A 253 -12.21 39.02 -5.23
C ILE A 253 -11.13 38.26 -6.01
N GLU A 254 -11.40 37.83 -7.26
CA GLU A 254 -10.41 37.14 -8.09
C GLU A 254 -9.09 37.87 -8.32
N PRO A 255 -9.08 39.20 -8.54
CA PRO A 255 -7.83 39.93 -8.73
C PRO A 255 -6.96 39.96 -7.48
N ALA A 256 -7.56 40.06 -6.28
CA ALA A 256 -6.85 40.13 -5.01
C ALA A 256 -6.17 38.80 -4.63
N ILE A 257 -6.78 37.68 -4.96
CA ILE A 257 -6.22 36.34 -4.69
C ILE A 257 -5.09 36.03 -5.67
N LYS A 258 -5.22 36.40 -6.96
CA LYS A 258 -4.14 36.29 -7.95
C LYS A 258 -2.93 37.16 -7.61
N SER A 259 -3.13 38.29 -6.95
CA SER A 259 -2.07 39.16 -6.45
C SER A 259 -1.34 38.54 -5.26
N CYS A 260 -2.03 37.88 -4.35
CA CYS A 260 -1.44 37.25 -3.18
C CYS A 260 -0.61 35.99 -3.57
N MET A 261 -1.06 35.22 -4.56
CA MET A 261 -0.32 34.03 -5.06
C MET A 261 0.93 34.38 -5.87
N LYS A 262 1.03 35.61 -6.40
CA LYS A 262 2.24 36.07 -7.09
C LYS A 262 3.42 36.39 -6.15
N CYS A 263 3.20 36.51 -4.86
CA CYS A 263 4.24 36.78 -3.89
C CYS A 263 5.13 35.57 -3.55
N ASP A 264 4.69 34.34 -3.88
CA ASP A 264 5.38 33.11 -3.49
C ASP A 264 6.23 32.47 -4.61
N GLY A 265 6.44 33.18 -5.73
CA GLY A 265 7.46 32.83 -6.73
C GLY A 265 7.28 31.49 -7.46
N THR A 266 6.11 30.86 -7.40
CA THR A 266 5.82 29.63 -8.16
C THR A 266 4.99 29.93 -9.38
N SER A 267 5.59 29.75 -10.57
CA SER A 267 4.93 29.85 -11.85
C SER A 267 3.81 28.81 -11.97
N SER A 268 2.64 29.28 -12.43
CA SER A 268 1.49 28.43 -12.76
C SER A 268 1.76 27.68 -14.07
N ASP A 269 2.53 26.61 -14.03
CA ASP A 269 2.51 25.61 -15.07
C ASP A 269 1.49 24.53 -14.71
N GLU A 270 0.67 24.22 -15.68
CA GLU A 270 -0.48 23.31 -15.61
C GLU A 270 -0.10 21.97 -14.99
N LEU A 271 -0.52 21.75 -13.76
CA LEU A 271 -0.44 20.44 -13.11
C LEU A 271 -1.54 19.56 -13.70
N GLN A 272 -1.20 18.83 -14.74
CA GLN A 272 -1.91 17.58 -15.04
C GLN A 272 -1.73 16.64 -13.84
N PRO A 273 -2.75 15.87 -13.45
CA PRO A 273 -2.60 14.91 -12.36
C PRO A 273 -1.59 13.85 -12.78
N ASP A 274 -0.38 13.95 -12.26
CA ASP A 274 0.67 12.97 -12.45
C ASP A 274 0.31 11.70 -11.67
N GLU A 275 -0.09 10.65 -12.40
CA GLU A 275 -0.36 9.31 -11.84
C GLU A 275 0.86 8.68 -11.15
N THR A 276 2.01 9.35 -11.20
CA THR A 276 3.30 8.82 -10.68
C THR A 276 3.65 9.25 -9.26
N ALA A 277 2.88 10.14 -8.62
CA ALA A 277 3.27 10.78 -7.36
C ALA A 277 2.94 10.01 -6.07
N ILE A 278 2.59 8.71 -6.12
CA ILE A 278 2.35 7.91 -4.92
C ILE A 278 3.39 6.79 -4.85
N GLU A 279 4.66 7.16 -4.82
CA GLU A 279 5.74 6.20 -4.66
C GLU A 279 6.55 6.48 -3.39
N PHE A 280 5.98 6.17 -2.22
CA PHE A 280 6.77 6.07 -1.00
C PHE A 280 6.96 4.62 -0.60
N THR A 281 8.20 4.23 -0.69
CA THR A 281 8.95 3.17 0.00
C THR A 281 8.14 2.20 0.84
N GLU A 282 7.86 1.06 0.24
CA GLU A 282 7.58 -0.18 0.95
C GLU A 282 8.91 -0.79 1.41
N GLN A 283 9.11 -0.94 2.70
CA GLN A 283 10.00 -1.93 3.29
C GLN A 283 9.18 -3.02 3.97
#